data_4bbce8a08f0515d8996342364a5d5807
#
_entry.id   4bbce8a08f0515d8996342364a5d5807
#
_cell.length_a   1.000
_cell.length_b   1.000
_cell.length_c   1.000
_cell.angle_alpha   90.00
_cell.angle_beta   90.00
_cell.angle_gamma   90.00
#
_symmetry.space_group_name_H-M   'P 1'
#
loop_
_entity.id
_entity.type
_entity.pdbx_description
1 polymer ?
#
loop_
_entity_poly.entity_id
_entity_poly.type
_entity_poly.pdbx_seq_one_letter_code
_entity_poly.pdbx_strand_id
1 'polypeptide(L)'
;VFKPNEVWKPMGDCLPKGVKWVKDAVVALDPVKQQARTAGGQRFDYDFLVLTPGLQINWNKVEGISRETLGEGNAHCIYDFEGAQKTWTALQDFTTKGGRGVFTDTYTKLKCGGAPKKICLLAEHLSRKKGTRENIQFNYFCSGDALYNVPLYTPRLLQIFDERNIGVEVN
;
A
#
# COMPACT_ATOMS: atom_id res chain seq x y z
N VAL A 1 -2.45 0.14 15.89
CA VAL A 1 -1.95 -0.63 14.75
C VAL A 1 -2.06 -2.09 15.09
N PHE A 2 -2.57 -2.91 14.18
CA PHE A 2 -2.77 -4.35 14.39
C PHE A 2 -1.44 -5.10 14.35
N LYS A 3 -1.36 -6.19 15.08
CA LYS A 3 -0.20 -7.09 15.02
C LYS A 3 -0.25 -7.95 13.74
N PRO A 4 0.90 -8.43 13.21
CA PRO A 4 0.93 -9.23 11.99
C PRO A 4 -0.03 -10.44 12.00
N ASN A 5 -0.12 -11.16 13.11
CA ASN A 5 -1.01 -12.31 13.27
C ASN A 5 -2.51 -11.96 13.33
N GLU A 6 -2.85 -10.70 13.51
CA GLU A 6 -4.25 -10.23 13.51
C GLU A 6 -4.74 -9.91 12.09
N VAL A 7 -3.82 -9.60 11.17
CA VAL A 7 -4.15 -9.15 9.81
C VAL A 7 -3.86 -10.18 8.73
N TRP A 8 -3.18 -11.28 9.07
CA TRP A 8 -2.87 -12.37 8.16
C TRP A 8 -3.56 -13.67 8.61
N LYS A 9 -4.18 -14.35 7.66
CA LYS A 9 -4.79 -15.68 7.86
C LYS A 9 -4.52 -16.58 6.66
N PRO A 10 -4.30 -17.87 6.87
CA PRO A 10 -4.26 -18.82 5.76
C PRO A 10 -5.58 -18.80 4.97
N MET A 11 -5.49 -18.85 3.65
CA MET A 11 -6.69 -18.82 2.79
C MET A 11 -7.64 -19.98 3.11
N GLY A 12 -7.12 -21.17 3.43
CA GLY A 12 -7.94 -22.32 3.79
C GLY A 12 -8.86 -22.09 4.97
N ASP A 13 -8.43 -21.27 5.93
CA ASP A 13 -9.22 -20.94 7.12
C ASP A 13 -10.32 -19.90 6.84
N CYS A 14 -10.24 -19.24 5.69
CA CYS A 14 -11.18 -18.20 5.27
C CYS A 14 -12.26 -18.70 4.31
N LEU A 15 -12.12 -19.92 3.77
CA LEU A 15 -13.05 -20.45 2.80
C LEU A 15 -14.30 -21.05 3.46
N PRO A 16 -15.50 -20.71 2.95
CA PRO A 16 -16.73 -21.33 3.40
C PRO A 16 -16.77 -22.84 3.13
N LYS A 17 -17.58 -23.57 3.89
CA LYS A 17 -17.80 -25.00 3.64
C LYS A 17 -18.38 -25.20 2.23
N GLY A 18 -17.89 -26.23 1.53
CA GLY A 18 -18.35 -26.57 0.17
C GLY A 18 -17.59 -25.86 -0.96
N VAL A 19 -16.74 -24.88 -0.64
CA VAL A 19 -15.88 -24.22 -1.65
C VAL A 19 -14.67 -25.10 -1.97
N LYS A 20 -14.50 -25.41 -3.25
CA LYS A 20 -13.30 -26.10 -3.74
C LYS A 20 -12.20 -25.10 -4.02
N TRP A 21 -11.13 -25.18 -3.26
CA TRP A 21 -9.95 -24.33 -3.48
C TRP A 21 -8.97 -25.00 -4.43
N VAL A 22 -8.69 -24.33 -5.55
CA VAL A 22 -7.64 -24.73 -6.50
C VAL A 22 -6.46 -23.79 -6.33
N LYS A 23 -5.34 -24.30 -5.82
CA LYS A 23 -4.09 -23.54 -5.61
C LYS A 23 -3.30 -23.45 -6.91
N ASP A 24 -3.83 -22.73 -7.87
CA ASP A 24 -3.19 -22.55 -9.18
C ASP A 24 -3.55 -21.16 -9.75
N ALA A 25 -2.74 -20.68 -10.69
CA ALA A 25 -2.97 -19.40 -11.33
C ALA A 25 -3.88 -19.56 -12.55
N VAL A 26 -4.91 -18.72 -12.66
CA VAL A 26 -5.70 -18.63 -13.89
C VAL A 26 -4.89 -17.86 -14.92
N VAL A 27 -4.63 -18.48 -16.07
CA VAL A 27 -3.81 -17.92 -17.16
C VAL A 27 -4.59 -17.59 -18.42
N ALA A 28 -5.82 -18.11 -18.56
CA ALA A 28 -6.69 -17.77 -19.67
C ALA A 28 -8.16 -17.83 -19.25
N LEU A 29 -8.95 -16.93 -19.85
CA LEU A 29 -10.40 -16.90 -19.75
C LEU A 29 -11.00 -16.86 -21.15
N ASP A 30 -11.99 -17.68 -21.38
CA ASP A 30 -12.83 -17.66 -22.60
C ASP A 30 -14.26 -17.33 -22.17
N PRO A 31 -14.67 -16.06 -22.24
CA PRO A 31 -16.00 -15.67 -21.81
C PRO A 31 -17.12 -16.16 -22.72
N VAL A 32 -16.80 -16.50 -23.98
CA VAL A 32 -17.79 -17.04 -24.92
C VAL A 32 -18.11 -18.50 -24.61
N LYS A 33 -17.08 -19.27 -24.27
CA LYS A 33 -17.23 -20.68 -23.86
C LYS A 33 -17.47 -20.84 -22.37
N GLN A 34 -17.48 -19.73 -21.63
CA GLN A 34 -17.59 -19.73 -20.16
C GLN A 34 -16.56 -20.67 -19.50
N GLN A 35 -15.30 -20.54 -19.90
CA GLN A 35 -14.20 -21.39 -19.44
C GLN A 35 -13.06 -20.60 -18.84
N ALA A 36 -12.49 -21.13 -17.77
CA ALA A 36 -11.23 -20.69 -17.19
C ALA A 36 -10.18 -21.79 -17.30
N ARG A 37 -8.94 -21.43 -17.61
CA ARG A 37 -7.80 -22.36 -17.67
C ARG A 37 -6.69 -21.92 -16.72
N THR A 38 -6.15 -22.88 -15.99
CA THR A 38 -5.03 -22.65 -15.05
C THR A 38 -3.67 -22.95 -15.68
N ALA A 39 -2.60 -22.48 -15.04
CA ALA A 39 -1.22 -22.74 -15.44
C ALA A 39 -0.89 -24.24 -15.44
N GLY A 40 -1.44 -25.01 -14.50
CA GLY A 40 -1.35 -26.46 -14.44
C GLY A 40 -2.19 -27.21 -15.48
N GLY A 41 -2.87 -26.48 -16.38
CA GLY A 41 -3.62 -27.05 -17.48
C GLY A 41 -5.06 -27.49 -17.15
N GLN A 42 -5.52 -27.29 -15.93
CA GLN A 42 -6.90 -27.59 -15.57
C GLN A 42 -7.88 -26.62 -16.25
N ARG A 43 -9.05 -27.11 -16.60
CA ARG A 43 -10.14 -26.31 -17.15
C ARG A 43 -11.34 -26.36 -16.23
N PHE A 44 -12.01 -25.22 -16.12
CA PHE A 44 -13.21 -25.03 -15.32
C PHE A 44 -14.27 -24.35 -16.18
N ASP A 45 -15.41 -24.96 -16.32
CA ASP A 45 -16.60 -24.34 -16.90
C ASP A 45 -17.34 -23.60 -15.78
N TYR A 46 -18.01 -22.48 -16.10
CA TYR A 46 -18.72 -21.68 -15.12
C TYR A 46 -20.01 -21.10 -15.70
N ASP A 47 -21.03 -20.98 -14.88
CA ASP A 47 -22.24 -20.20 -15.19
C ASP A 47 -22.03 -18.73 -14.81
N PHE A 48 -21.33 -18.47 -13.70
CA PHE A 48 -20.98 -17.14 -13.22
C PHE A 48 -19.50 -17.08 -12.88
N LEU A 49 -18.86 -15.96 -13.25
CA LEU A 49 -17.46 -15.71 -12.96
C LEU A 49 -17.29 -14.42 -12.17
N VAL A 50 -16.62 -14.53 -11.01
CA VAL A 50 -16.21 -13.36 -10.21
C VAL A 50 -14.69 -13.21 -10.31
N LEU A 51 -14.22 -12.08 -10.84
CA LEU A 51 -12.81 -11.78 -11.03
C LEU A 51 -12.34 -10.78 -9.96
N THR A 52 -11.53 -11.26 -9.03
CA THR A 52 -10.94 -10.46 -7.96
C THR A 52 -9.44 -10.72 -7.83
N PRO A 53 -8.63 -10.50 -8.89
CA PRO A 53 -7.22 -10.91 -8.93
C PRO A 53 -6.32 -10.09 -8.01
N GLY A 54 -6.82 -8.99 -7.43
CA GLY A 54 -6.02 -8.09 -6.64
C GLY A 54 -5.12 -7.18 -7.48
N LEU A 55 -3.96 -6.85 -6.94
CA LEU A 55 -2.99 -5.99 -7.62
C LEU A 55 -1.58 -6.61 -7.59
N GLN A 56 -0.78 -6.20 -8.52
CA GLN A 56 0.66 -6.44 -8.53
C GLN A 56 1.40 -5.10 -8.35
N ILE A 57 2.41 -5.10 -7.48
CA ILE A 57 3.25 -3.92 -7.29
C ILE A 57 4.41 -4.01 -8.30
N ASN A 58 4.55 -2.96 -9.10
CA ASN A 58 5.56 -2.91 -10.15
C ASN A 58 6.81 -2.16 -9.65
N TRP A 59 7.60 -2.82 -8.81
CA TRP A 59 8.82 -2.24 -8.21
C TRP A 59 9.78 -1.67 -9.24
N ASN A 60 9.96 -2.40 -10.35
CA ASN A 60 10.86 -2.05 -11.45
C ASN A 60 10.48 -0.79 -12.24
N LYS A 61 9.34 -0.19 -11.95
CA LYS A 61 8.93 1.09 -12.57
C LYS A 61 9.42 2.32 -11.81
N VAL A 62 10.07 2.13 -10.67
CA VAL A 62 10.70 3.21 -9.91
C VAL A 62 12.19 2.93 -9.89
N GLU A 63 12.98 3.84 -10.47
CA GLU A 63 14.42 3.69 -10.54
C GLU A 63 15.05 3.61 -9.14
N GLY A 64 16.02 2.71 -8.97
CA GLY A 64 16.69 2.47 -7.69
C GLY A 64 15.90 1.65 -6.67
N ILE A 65 14.69 1.20 -7.00
CA ILE A 65 13.85 0.40 -6.12
C ILE A 65 13.61 -0.99 -6.71
N SER A 66 13.81 -2.00 -5.89
CA SER A 66 13.40 -3.39 -6.17
C SER A 66 12.72 -3.99 -4.94
N ARG A 67 12.13 -5.15 -5.08
CA ARG A 67 11.55 -5.86 -3.94
C ARG A 67 12.62 -6.20 -2.88
N GLU A 68 13.81 -6.52 -3.33
CA GLU A 68 14.93 -6.93 -2.48
C GLU A 68 15.51 -5.73 -1.73
N THR A 69 15.59 -4.56 -2.38
CA THR A 69 16.17 -3.35 -1.77
C THR A 69 15.21 -2.59 -0.85
N LEU A 70 13.90 -2.82 -1.01
CA LEU A 70 12.90 -2.18 -0.13
C LEU A 70 12.99 -2.70 1.31
N GLY A 71 13.16 -1.74 2.22
CA GLY A 71 13.29 -2.01 3.65
C GLY A 71 14.69 -2.39 4.10
N GLU A 72 15.69 -2.38 3.20
CA GLU A 72 17.11 -2.60 3.55
C GLU A 72 17.88 -1.29 3.75
N GLY A 73 17.28 -0.16 3.53
CA GLY A 73 17.86 1.16 3.72
C GLY A 73 16.79 2.17 4.11
N ASN A 74 16.79 3.31 3.43
CA ASN A 74 15.87 4.41 3.71
C ASN A 74 14.62 4.42 2.82
N ALA A 75 14.45 3.42 1.93
CA ALA A 75 13.28 3.29 1.07
C ALA A 75 12.33 2.19 1.59
N HIS A 76 11.07 2.55 1.80
CA HIS A 76 10.08 1.68 2.42
C HIS A 76 8.75 1.72 1.68
N CYS A 77 7.96 0.64 1.78
CA CYS A 77 6.63 0.57 1.21
C CYS A 77 5.67 -0.19 2.13
N ILE A 78 4.42 0.27 2.18
CA ILE A 78 3.37 -0.30 3.05
C ILE A 78 2.36 -1.18 2.31
N TYR A 79 2.53 -1.39 1.00
CA TYR A 79 1.54 -2.07 0.18
C TYR A 79 1.64 -3.60 0.17
N ASP A 80 2.68 -4.17 0.76
CA ASP A 80 2.77 -5.60 1.03
C ASP A 80 3.01 -5.90 2.51
N PHE A 81 2.82 -7.15 2.90
CA PHE A 81 2.85 -7.57 4.29
C PHE A 81 4.25 -7.45 4.92
N GLU A 82 5.29 -7.85 4.20
CA GLU A 82 6.68 -7.78 4.68
C GLU A 82 7.17 -6.34 4.72
N GLY A 83 6.92 -5.58 3.65
CA GLY A 83 7.26 -4.16 3.54
C GLY A 83 6.60 -3.33 4.64
N ALA A 84 5.34 -3.62 4.99
CA ALA A 84 4.66 -2.93 6.08
C ALA A 84 5.32 -3.16 7.45
N GLN A 85 5.84 -4.35 7.71
CA GLN A 85 6.56 -4.66 8.96
C GLN A 85 7.92 -3.95 9.01
N LYS A 86 8.69 -4.00 7.91
CA LYS A 86 9.96 -3.27 7.78
C LYS A 86 9.73 -1.76 7.91
N THR A 87 8.69 -1.23 7.27
CA THR A 87 8.30 0.18 7.39
C THR A 87 7.97 0.55 8.84
N TRP A 88 7.26 -0.31 9.57
CA TRP A 88 6.95 -0.05 10.98
C TRP A 88 8.21 0.10 11.82
N THR A 89 9.19 -0.79 11.65
CA THR A 89 10.48 -0.72 12.35
C THR A 89 11.22 0.58 12.01
N ALA A 90 11.29 0.92 10.73
CA ALA A 90 11.93 2.17 10.29
C ALA A 90 11.23 3.43 10.82
N LEU A 91 9.90 3.44 10.89
CA LEU A 91 9.13 4.54 11.47
C LEU A 91 9.36 4.69 12.96
N GLN A 92 9.54 3.60 13.71
CA GLN A 92 9.91 3.67 15.13
C GLN A 92 11.26 4.38 15.31
N ASP A 93 12.25 4.02 14.52
CA ASP A 93 13.58 4.62 14.51
C ASP A 93 13.53 6.08 14.08
N PHE A 94 12.95 6.37 12.94
CA PHE A 94 12.80 7.71 12.37
C PHE A 94 12.12 8.67 13.34
N THR A 95 10.98 8.27 13.90
CA THR A 95 10.23 9.09 14.85
C THR A 95 10.89 9.22 16.23
N THR A 96 11.97 8.48 16.48
CA THR A 96 12.80 8.63 17.69
C THR A 96 14.02 9.49 17.42
N LYS A 97 14.73 9.22 16.32
CA LYS A 97 16.00 9.88 15.99
C LYS A 97 15.83 11.24 15.34
N GLY A 98 14.72 11.45 14.66
CA GLY A 98 14.48 12.66 13.86
C GLY A 98 15.08 12.59 12.46
N GLY A 99 15.08 13.72 11.75
CA GLY A 99 15.61 13.85 10.40
C GLY A 99 14.55 14.26 9.38
N ARG A 100 14.79 13.95 8.10
CA ARG A 100 13.87 14.28 7.00
C ARG A 100 13.10 13.05 6.55
N GLY A 101 11.75 13.10 6.61
CA GLY A 101 10.84 12.11 6.06
C GLY A 101 10.25 12.58 4.75
N VAL A 102 10.46 11.78 3.69
CA VAL A 102 9.82 11.96 2.38
C VAL A 102 8.75 10.89 2.22
N PHE A 103 7.51 11.33 2.03
CA PHE A 103 6.37 10.47 1.77
C PHE A 103 5.86 10.77 0.37
N THR A 104 5.51 9.74 -0.38
CA THR A 104 5.08 9.94 -1.76
C THR A 104 4.07 8.89 -2.20
N ASP A 105 3.24 9.25 -3.14
CA ASP A 105 2.60 8.31 -4.05
C ASP A 105 3.31 8.36 -5.41
N THR A 106 3.30 7.24 -6.10
CA THR A 106 3.93 7.13 -7.41
C THR A 106 2.95 7.54 -8.51
N TYR A 107 3.47 7.76 -9.72
CA TYR A 107 2.69 8.15 -10.92
C TYR A 107 1.70 7.08 -11.41
N THR A 108 1.76 5.86 -10.88
CA THR A 108 0.84 4.77 -11.24
C THR A 108 -0.43 4.80 -10.40
N LYS A 109 -1.50 4.17 -10.87
CA LYS A 109 -2.73 4.03 -10.09
C LYS A 109 -2.46 3.27 -8.80
N LEU A 110 -2.89 3.84 -7.70
CA LEU A 110 -2.76 3.25 -6.37
C LEU A 110 -3.97 2.34 -6.06
N LYS A 111 -3.72 1.31 -5.28
CA LYS A 111 -4.79 0.50 -4.69
C LYS A 111 -5.72 1.34 -3.80
N CYS A 112 -5.13 2.21 -2.99
CA CYS A 112 -5.82 3.09 -2.07
C CYS A 112 -5.09 4.43 -2.01
N GLY A 113 -5.62 5.46 -2.63
CA GLY A 113 -5.03 6.81 -2.64
C GLY A 113 -4.91 7.46 -1.26
N GLY A 114 -5.67 7.00 -0.26
CA GLY A 114 -5.57 7.49 1.11
C GLY A 114 -4.43 6.88 1.92
N ALA A 115 -3.90 5.71 1.54
CA ALA A 115 -2.90 4.99 2.33
C ALA A 115 -1.57 5.76 2.47
N PRO A 116 -0.98 6.35 1.42
CA PRO A 116 0.24 7.15 1.54
C PRO A 116 0.07 8.37 2.44
N LYS A 117 -1.07 9.07 2.36
CA LYS A 117 -1.39 10.20 3.22
C LYS A 117 -1.55 9.77 4.67
N LYS A 118 -2.21 8.64 4.87
CA LYS A 118 -2.43 8.08 6.21
C LYS A 118 -1.12 7.71 6.90
N ILE A 119 -0.18 7.07 6.20
CA ILE A 119 1.10 6.69 6.83
C ILE A 119 1.93 7.91 7.18
N CYS A 120 1.92 8.97 6.36
CA CYS A 120 2.55 10.24 6.67
C CYS A 120 1.98 10.86 7.96
N LEU A 121 0.64 10.96 8.04
CA LEU A 121 -0.05 11.51 9.22
C LEU A 121 0.14 10.64 10.48
N LEU A 122 0.22 9.32 10.34
CA LEU A 122 0.52 8.42 11.45
C LEU A 122 1.97 8.57 11.95
N ALA A 123 2.92 8.74 11.06
CA ALA A 123 4.32 8.99 11.41
C ALA A 123 4.47 10.33 12.15
N GLU A 124 3.82 11.37 11.65
CA GLU A 124 3.78 12.69 12.30
C GLU A 124 3.13 12.61 13.69
N HIS A 125 1.98 11.94 13.80
CA HIS A 125 1.33 11.73 15.09
C HIS A 125 2.22 10.95 16.09
N LEU A 126 2.92 9.93 15.62
CA LEU A 126 3.84 9.15 16.44
C LEU A 126 5.00 10.00 16.95
N SER A 127 5.56 10.88 16.11
CA SER A 127 6.62 11.82 16.52
C SER A 127 6.15 12.79 17.59
N ARG A 128 4.91 13.30 17.49
CA ARG A 128 4.31 14.13 18.56
C ARG A 128 4.15 13.36 19.87
N LYS A 129 3.66 12.12 19.80
CA LYS A 129 3.56 11.25 21.00
C LYS A 129 4.90 11.00 21.68
N LYS A 130 5.99 10.95 20.89
CA LYS A 130 7.35 10.77 21.41
C LYS A 130 8.04 12.08 21.84
N GLY A 131 7.42 13.22 21.59
CA GLY A 131 8.03 14.55 21.87
C GLY A 131 9.17 14.93 20.94
N THR A 132 9.26 14.30 19.77
CA THR A 132 10.36 14.49 18.80
C THR A 132 9.93 15.25 17.55
N ARG A 133 8.70 15.76 17.49
CA ARG A 133 8.13 16.37 16.28
C ARG A 133 8.99 17.48 15.70
N GLU A 134 9.57 18.32 16.55
CA GLU A 134 10.39 19.46 16.15
C GLU A 134 11.73 19.05 15.49
N ASN A 135 12.17 17.82 15.72
CA ASN A 135 13.40 17.28 15.16
C ASN A 135 13.18 16.65 13.77
N ILE A 136 11.95 16.73 13.24
CA ILE A 136 11.57 16.01 12.02
C ILE A 136 10.95 16.97 11.01
N GLN A 137 11.52 16.95 9.81
CA GLN A 137 10.93 17.58 8.63
C GLN A 137 10.10 16.55 7.87
N PHE A 138 8.79 16.80 7.74
CA PHE A 138 7.89 15.98 6.93
C PHE A 138 7.60 16.64 5.61
N ASN A 139 7.76 15.90 4.50
CA ASN A 139 7.40 16.34 3.17
C ASN A 139 6.60 15.25 2.46
N TYR A 140 5.56 15.66 1.77
CA TYR A 140 4.72 14.78 0.96
C TYR A 140 4.75 15.23 -0.51
N PHE A 141 5.15 14.32 -1.40
CA PHE A 141 5.17 14.54 -2.83
C PHE A 141 4.04 13.74 -3.48
N CYS A 142 3.16 14.45 -4.18
CA CYS A 142 2.06 13.86 -4.90
C CYS A 142 2.37 13.79 -6.40
N SER A 143 2.18 12.64 -7.00
CA SER A 143 2.41 12.44 -8.43
C SER A 143 1.30 13.01 -9.34
N GLY A 144 0.21 13.43 -8.77
CA GLY A 144 -0.91 14.06 -9.45
C GLY A 144 -1.00 15.55 -9.15
N ASP A 145 -1.91 16.23 -9.84
CA ASP A 145 -2.22 17.65 -9.73
C ASP A 145 -3.00 18.02 -8.46
N ALA A 146 -3.38 17.06 -7.67
CA ALA A 146 -4.09 17.25 -6.39
C ALA A 146 -3.67 16.24 -5.34
N LEU A 147 -3.64 16.67 -4.07
CA LEU A 147 -3.26 15.81 -2.93
C LEU A 147 -4.17 14.57 -2.81
N TYR A 148 -5.43 14.68 -3.22
CA TYR A 148 -6.36 13.55 -3.21
C TYR A 148 -7.32 13.64 -4.41
N ASN A 149 -7.67 12.48 -4.96
CA ASN A 149 -8.52 12.38 -6.15
C ASN A 149 -10.02 12.63 -5.92
N VAL A 150 -10.41 12.91 -4.68
CA VAL A 150 -11.78 13.32 -4.34
C VAL A 150 -11.77 14.81 -4.00
N PRO A 151 -12.28 15.68 -4.91
CA PRO A 151 -12.16 17.14 -4.77
C PRO A 151 -12.71 17.69 -3.45
N LEU A 152 -13.77 17.09 -2.94
CA LEU A 152 -14.40 17.48 -1.67
C LEU A 152 -13.44 17.36 -0.46
N TYR A 153 -12.53 16.39 -0.48
CA TYR A 153 -11.62 16.13 0.65
C TYR A 153 -10.27 16.82 0.53
N THR A 154 -9.87 17.21 -0.67
CA THR A 154 -8.54 17.82 -0.90
C THR A 154 -8.32 19.10 -0.08
N PRO A 155 -9.26 20.07 0.00
CA PRO A 155 -9.04 21.27 0.81
C PRO A 155 -8.84 20.96 2.29
N ARG A 156 -9.63 20.03 2.83
CA ARG A 156 -9.49 19.67 4.26
C ARG A 156 -8.19 18.92 4.53
N LEU A 157 -7.74 18.07 3.62
CA LEU A 157 -6.45 17.40 3.74
C LEU A 157 -5.29 18.38 3.70
N LEU A 158 -5.29 19.33 2.77
CA LEU A 158 -4.28 20.39 2.69
C LEU A 158 -4.22 21.20 4.00
N GLN A 159 -5.37 21.58 4.53
CA GLN A 159 -5.45 22.25 5.82
C GLN A 159 -4.84 21.39 6.96
N ILE A 160 -5.13 20.09 7.02
CA ILE A 160 -4.56 19.19 8.03
C ILE A 160 -3.04 19.09 7.88
N PHE A 161 -2.52 19.04 6.67
CA PHE A 161 -1.09 18.99 6.41
C PHE A 161 -0.40 20.29 6.83
N ASP A 162 -1.00 21.44 6.53
CA ASP A 162 -0.53 22.75 6.98
C ASP A 162 -0.56 22.88 8.50
N GLU A 163 -1.68 22.59 9.15
CA GLU A 163 -1.85 22.60 10.63
C GLU A 163 -0.79 21.73 11.32
N ARG A 164 -0.27 20.71 10.65
CA ARG A 164 0.75 19.78 11.17
C ARG A 164 2.16 20.08 10.69
N ASN A 165 2.35 21.18 9.99
CA ASN A 165 3.63 21.58 9.41
C ASN A 165 4.25 20.45 8.55
N ILE A 166 3.46 19.88 7.66
CA ILE A 166 3.89 18.90 6.66
C ILE A 166 3.92 19.59 5.30
N GLY A 167 5.10 19.69 4.70
CA GLY A 167 5.24 20.26 3.35
C GLY A 167 4.53 19.38 2.32
N VAL A 168 3.82 19.99 1.36
CA VAL A 168 3.13 19.29 0.27
C VAL A 168 3.58 19.87 -1.06
N GLU A 169 4.00 18.98 -1.95
CA GLU A 169 4.26 19.30 -3.35
C GLU A 169 3.35 18.44 -4.22
N VAL A 170 2.65 19.07 -5.14
CA VAL A 170 1.82 18.43 -6.19
C VAL A 170 2.44 18.72 -7.54
N ASN A 171 2.27 17.79 -8.48
CA ASN A 171 2.89 17.88 -9.81
C ASN A 171 2.00 18.69 -10.76
#